data_9398518e547380cabeda1fa558fd292b
#
_entry.id   9398518e547380cabeda1fa558fd292b
#
_cell.length_a   1.000
_cell.length_b   1.000
_cell.length_c   1.000
_cell.angle_alpha   90.00
_cell.angle_beta   90.00
_cell.angle_gamma   90.00
#
_symmetry.space_group_name_H-M   'P 1'
#
loop_
_entity.id
_entity.type
_entity.pdbx_description
1 polymer ?
#
loop_
_entity_poly.entity_id
_entity_poly.type
_entity_poly.pdbx_seq_one_letter_code
_entity_poly.pdbx_strand_id
1 'polypeptide(L)'
;MRKVLNKVILFALVFGIIITIFPKANAEELNNEESENEVINDAIENTKFYSSFNYQTLTQDKLNKLTTDFYLPVEYFGVTISYIVDSEYLSLSEETEIILLRQGTSTIEKEVLKVTVTSLPNIIKGEQEFIIQATFTHIDDSFTYNYQGFITPVIPDDFFGGALYTLVRYAKMFLEGAGLTLLISLVGTIFGFVLALFLATAKIIAPTPQDTTLSKSLKIFLNKLSSIYITVFRGTPMIVQASFFWYGFGLFGNALLCGLFVVSLNTAAYIAEIIRGSVNAIDKGQTEGSLALGLNYSQTFIFVIFPQAIKNSMPAIGNEFVINIKDTAVLSVIGIFELFNQTKKITSLHYRQLEAYAIVAVIYLILTYSITSVLKIIEKRMGMKPLELTSSN
;
A
#
# COMPACT_ATOMS: atom_id res chain seq x y z
N MET A 1 -30.89 -20.17 -5.47
CA MET A 1 -30.00 -21.13 -4.81
C MET A 1 -28.91 -21.72 -5.71
N ARG A 2 -29.18 -22.28 -6.91
CA ARG A 2 -28.15 -22.86 -7.81
C ARG A 2 -27.03 -21.87 -8.26
N LYS A 3 -27.33 -20.60 -8.49
CA LYS A 3 -26.31 -19.58 -8.90
C LYS A 3 -25.37 -19.14 -7.75
N VAL A 4 -25.81 -19.24 -6.50
CA VAL A 4 -24.97 -18.94 -5.33
C VAL A 4 -24.06 -20.12 -5.01
N LEU A 5 -24.58 -21.35 -5.15
CA LEU A 5 -23.81 -22.56 -4.96
C LEU A 5 -22.65 -22.70 -5.95
N ASN A 6 -22.87 -22.34 -7.23
CA ASN A 6 -21.80 -22.37 -8.26
C ASN A 6 -20.72 -21.31 -8.01
N LYS A 7 -21.05 -20.15 -7.41
CA LYS A 7 -20.03 -19.14 -7.03
C LYS A 7 -19.21 -19.56 -5.82
N VAL A 8 -19.82 -20.27 -4.87
CA VAL A 8 -19.12 -20.81 -3.70
C VAL A 8 -18.19 -21.95 -4.10
N ILE A 9 -18.61 -22.82 -5.04
CA ILE A 9 -17.78 -23.91 -5.58
C ILE A 9 -16.62 -23.34 -6.40
N LEU A 10 -16.85 -22.29 -7.21
CA LEU A 10 -15.80 -21.61 -7.98
C LEU A 10 -14.78 -20.92 -7.04
N PHE A 11 -15.24 -20.33 -5.94
CA PHE A 11 -14.39 -19.71 -4.91
C PHE A 11 -13.53 -20.75 -4.17
N ALA A 12 -14.11 -21.92 -3.84
CA ALA A 12 -13.39 -23.03 -3.22
C ALA A 12 -12.36 -23.66 -4.17
N LEU A 13 -12.64 -23.75 -5.48
CA LEU A 13 -11.71 -24.24 -6.50
C LEU A 13 -10.55 -23.25 -6.73
N VAL A 14 -10.80 -21.94 -6.73
CA VAL A 14 -9.76 -20.93 -6.87
C VAL A 14 -8.87 -20.87 -5.62
N PHE A 15 -9.44 -21.04 -4.42
CA PHE A 15 -8.67 -21.12 -3.17
C PHE A 15 -7.87 -22.43 -3.05
N GLY A 16 -8.40 -23.55 -3.57
CA GLY A 16 -7.69 -24.84 -3.63
C GLY A 16 -6.49 -24.82 -4.59
N ILE A 17 -6.51 -24.02 -5.63
CA ILE A 17 -5.41 -23.86 -6.60
C ILE A 17 -4.28 -22.98 -6.05
N ILE A 18 -4.57 -22.04 -5.12
CA ILE A 18 -3.56 -21.16 -4.50
C ILE A 18 -2.70 -21.91 -3.46
N ILE A 19 -3.20 -23.02 -2.89
CA ILE A 19 -2.45 -23.84 -1.90
C ILE A 19 -1.45 -24.78 -2.60
N THR A 20 -1.53 -24.98 -3.91
CA THR A 20 -0.67 -25.92 -4.67
C THR A 20 0.48 -25.25 -5.43
N ILE A 21 0.71 -23.94 -5.29
CA ILE A 21 1.85 -23.25 -5.90
C ILE A 21 2.78 -22.73 -4.80
N PHE A 22 3.32 -23.63 -4.00
CA PHE A 22 4.63 -23.45 -3.42
C PHE A 22 5.63 -24.26 -4.26
N PRO A 23 6.71 -23.68 -4.76
CA PRO A 23 7.72 -24.47 -5.44
C PRO A 23 8.29 -25.44 -4.40
N LYS A 24 8.06 -26.74 -4.63
CA LYS A 24 8.93 -27.78 -4.08
C LYS A 24 10.34 -27.41 -4.54
N ALA A 25 11.28 -27.38 -3.59
CA ALA A 25 12.69 -27.28 -3.90
C ALA A 25 13.00 -28.25 -5.04
N ASN A 26 13.61 -27.75 -6.10
CA ASN A 26 14.09 -28.59 -7.20
C ASN A 26 15.13 -29.54 -6.65
N ALA A 27 14.70 -30.75 -6.34
CA ALA A 27 15.60 -31.89 -6.34
C ALA A 27 15.88 -32.19 -7.82
N GLU A 28 17.10 -31.92 -8.27
CA GLU A 28 17.55 -32.42 -9.58
C GLU A 28 17.40 -33.90 -9.63
N GLU A 29 16.83 -34.40 -10.74
CA GLU A 29 16.52 -35.78 -11.00
C GLU A 29 17.73 -36.70 -10.73
N LEU A 30 17.59 -37.57 -9.73
CA LEU A 30 18.47 -38.68 -9.49
C LEU A 30 17.90 -39.93 -10.18
N ASN A 31 18.58 -40.39 -11.24
CA ASN A 31 18.41 -41.71 -11.80
C ASN A 31 19.08 -42.78 -10.92
N ASN A 32 18.27 -43.74 -10.48
CA ASN A 32 18.57 -45.12 -10.16
C ASN A 32 19.85 -45.51 -9.39
N GLU A 33 19.66 -45.72 -8.08
CA GLU A 33 20.14 -46.89 -7.35
C GLU A 33 19.35 -46.97 -6.04
N GLU A 34 18.40 -47.89 -5.92
CA GLU A 34 17.26 -47.81 -5.00
C GLU A 34 17.47 -48.29 -3.56
N SER A 35 18.66 -48.72 -3.11
CA SER A 35 18.79 -49.30 -1.76
C SER A 35 19.81 -48.64 -0.81
N GLU A 36 20.80 -47.89 -1.27
CA GLU A 36 21.80 -47.25 -0.42
C GLU A 36 21.49 -45.78 -0.13
N ASN A 37 20.66 -45.15 -0.94
CA ASN A 37 20.21 -43.74 -0.78
C ASN A 37 19.20 -43.54 0.36
N GLU A 38 18.55 -44.55 0.89
CA GLU A 38 17.49 -44.41 1.90
C GLU A 38 18.05 -43.88 3.23
N VAL A 39 19.24 -44.30 3.65
CA VAL A 39 19.90 -43.89 4.89
C VAL A 39 20.36 -42.43 4.81
N ILE A 40 20.93 -42.02 3.68
CA ILE A 40 21.33 -40.63 3.45
C ILE A 40 20.11 -39.69 3.37
N ASN A 41 19.07 -40.12 2.66
CA ASN A 41 17.82 -39.33 2.58
C ASN A 41 17.14 -39.18 3.94
N ASP A 42 17.12 -40.23 4.76
CA ASP A 42 16.62 -40.16 6.13
C ASP A 42 17.46 -39.19 6.99
N ALA A 43 18.79 -39.18 6.81
CA ALA A 43 19.68 -38.26 7.48
C ALA A 43 19.40 -36.78 7.05
N ILE A 44 19.19 -36.53 5.75
CA ILE A 44 18.86 -35.19 5.24
C ILE A 44 17.53 -34.65 5.82
N GLU A 45 16.48 -35.50 5.81
CA GLU A 45 15.16 -35.14 6.29
C GLU A 45 15.11 -34.94 7.82
N ASN A 46 15.91 -35.72 8.57
CA ASN A 46 15.87 -35.73 10.03
C ASN A 46 17.02 -35.02 10.71
N THR A 47 17.98 -34.45 9.97
CA THR A 47 19.03 -33.63 10.55
C THR A 47 18.44 -32.35 11.13
N LYS A 48 18.71 -32.09 12.43
CA LYS A 48 18.16 -30.98 13.20
C LYS A 48 19.30 -30.11 13.71
N PHE A 49 19.19 -28.81 13.46
CA PHE A 49 20.07 -27.82 14.06
C PHE A 49 19.56 -27.42 15.45
N TYR A 50 20.46 -27.02 16.33
CA TYR A 50 20.15 -26.76 17.72
C TYR A 50 20.50 -25.32 18.13
N SER A 51 19.60 -24.66 18.84
CA SER A 51 19.83 -23.31 19.39
C SER A 51 20.91 -23.33 20.47
N SER A 52 21.80 -22.35 20.50
CA SER A 52 22.81 -22.19 21.53
C SER A 52 22.23 -21.89 22.94
N PHE A 53 21.00 -21.35 23.02
CA PHE A 53 20.42 -20.93 24.30
C PHE A 53 19.91 -22.09 25.15
N ASN A 54 19.26 -23.11 24.54
CA ASN A 54 18.65 -24.22 25.27
C ASN A 54 18.69 -25.54 24.52
N TYR A 55 19.50 -25.65 23.50
CA TYR A 55 19.65 -26.81 22.60
C TYR A 55 18.32 -27.29 21.99
N GLN A 56 17.36 -26.39 21.85
CA GLN A 56 16.11 -26.73 21.13
C GLN A 56 16.36 -26.77 19.63
N THR A 57 15.65 -27.67 18.98
CA THR A 57 15.67 -27.78 17.51
C THR A 57 15.28 -26.43 16.86
N LEU A 58 16.10 -25.98 15.92
CA LEU A 58 15.78 -24.82 15.09
C LEU A 58 14.82 -25.24 13.97
N THR A 59 13.71 -24.55 13.89
CA THR A 59 12.77 -24.66 12.76
C THR A 59 13.23 -23.76 11.61
N GLN A 60 12.75 -24.03 10.40
CA GLN A 60 13.03 -23.18 9.23
C GLN A 60 12.68 -21.71 9.47
N ASP A 61 11.60 -21.42 10.21
CA ASP A 61 11.22 -20.05 10.58
C ASP A 61 12.28 -19.35 11.46
N LYS A 62 12.96 -20.09 12.31
CA LYS A 62 14.05 -19.58 13.16
C LYS A 62 15.34 -19.40 12.35
N LEU A 63 15.64 -20.28 11.40
CA LEU A 63 16.76 -20.09 10.46
C LEU A 63 16.55 -18.86 9.58
N ASN A 64 15.32 -18.56 9.20
CA ASN A 64 14.96 -17.37 8.44
C ASN A 64 15.04 -16.06 9.24
N LYS A 65 15.30 -16.10 10.56
CA LYS A 65 15.40 -14.94 11.46
C LYS A 65 16.55 -15.12 12.46
N LEU A 66 17.68 -15.59 11.96
CA LEU A 66 18.82 -15.93 12.80
C LEU A 66 19.46 -14.66 13.38
N THR A 67 19.68 -14.65 14.71
CA THR A 67 20.37 -13.57 15.43
C THR A 67 21.36 -14.09 16.47
N THR A 68 21.41 -15.40 16.69
CA THR A 68 22.21 -16.03 17.74
C THR A 68 22.96 -17.26 17.21
N ASP A 69 24.03 -17.65 17.89
CA ASP A 69 24.78 -18.87 17.59
C ASP A 69 23.90 -20.11 17.60
N PHE A 70 24.30 -21.12 16.87
CA PHE A 70 23.61 -22.40 16.81
C PHE A 70 24.60 -23.55 16.54
N TYR A 71 24.10 -24.80 16.65
CA TYR A 71 24.90 -25.99 16.55
C TYR A 71 24.44 -26.90 15.42
N LEU A 72 25.41 -27.51 14.71
CA LEU A 72 25.21 -28.45 13.61
C LEU A 72 25.69 -29.84 14.05
N PRO A 73 24.88 -30.92 13.97
CA PRO A 73 25.30 -32.27 14.30
C PRO A 73 26.29 -32.78 13.27
N VAL A 74 27.35 -33.47 13.70
CA VAL A 74 28.37 -34.02 12.80
C VAL A 74 28.08 -35.47 12.40
N GLU A 75 27.10 -36.12 13.05
CA GLU A 75 26.72 -37.51 12.77
C GLU A 75 25.22 -37.72 12.95
N TYR A 76 24.63 -38.56 12.08
CA TYR A 76 23.27 -39.04 12.18
C TYR A 76 23.21 -40.54 11.80
N PHE A 77 23.04 -41.42 12.79
CA PHE A 77 22.90 -42.89 12.62
C PHE A 77 23.94 -43.50 11.67
N GLY A 78 25.23 -43.17 11.86
CA GLY A 78 26.32 -43.69 11.04
C GLY A 78 26.62 -42.92 9.77
N VAL A 79 25.84 -41.87 9.48
CA VAL A 79 26.14 -40.91 8.40
C VAL A 79 26.96 -39.77 8.97
N THR A 80 28.18 -39.56 8.47
CA THR A 80 29.04 -38.44 8.82
C THR A 80 28.59 -37.19 8.03
N ILE A 81 28.51 -36.04 8.70
CA ILE A 81 28.06 -34.79 8.08
C ILE A 81 29.16 -33.73 8.23
N SER A 82 29.67 -33.23 7.11
CA SER A 82 30.58 -32.11 7.05
C SER A 82 29.90 -30.86 6.52
N TYR A 83 30.34 -29.68 6.94
CA TYR A 83 29.68 -28.45 6.62
C TYR A 83 30.61 -27.39 6.04
N ILE A 84 30.09 -26.60 5.11
CA ILE A 84 30.67 -25.35 4.63
C ILE A 84 29.63 -24.25 4.84
N VAL A 85 30.02 -23.16 5.45
CA VAL A 85 29.14 -22.00 5.69
C VAL A 85 29.58 -20.87 4.79
N ASP A 86 28.74 -20.49 3.85
CA ASP A 86 28.98 -19.36 2.94
C ASP A 86 28.22 -18.13 3.45
N SER A 87 28.91 -17.32 4.27
CA SER A 87 28.37 -16.07 4.80
C SER A 87 29.47 -15.22 5.43
N GLU A 88 29.46 -13.91 5.19
CA GLU A 88 30.34 -12.94 5.87
C GLU A 88 29.98 -12.72 7.35
N TYR A 89 28.79 -13.18 7.76
CA TYR A 89 28.21 -12.97 9.10
C TYR A 89 28.32 -14.18 10.01
N LEU A 90 28.75 -15.33 9.49
CA LEU A 90 28.83 -16.59 10.23
C LEU A 90 30.25 -17.14 10.17
N SER A 91 30.68 -17.78 11.24
CA SER A 91 31.89 -18.59 11.28
C SER A 91 31.61 -19.97 11.84
N LEU A 92 32.15 -21.02 11.19
CA LEU A 92 32.05 -22.40 11.63
C LEU A 92 33.26 -22.70 12.53
N SER A 93 33.06 -23.38 13.67
CA SER A 93 34.09 -23.91 14.52
C SER A 93 34.88 -25.01 13.82
N GLU A 94 36.18 -25.08 14.02
CA GLU A 94 37.02 -26.20 13.55
C GLU A 94 36.98 -27.39 14.54
N GLU A 95 36.60 -27.14 15.79
CA GLU A 95 36.52 -28.16 16.84
C GLU A 95 35.06 -28.53 17.11
N THR A 96 34.81 -29.80 17.37
CA THR A 96 33.53 -30.33 17.79
C THR A 96 33.30 -30.13 19.28
N GLU A 97 32.05 -29.88 19.67
CA GLU A 97 31.61 -29.79 21.05
C GLU A 97 30.57 -30.90 21.33
N ILE A 98 30.54 -31.38 22.59
CA ILE A 98 29.50 -32.32 23.03
C ILE A 98 28.38 -31.55 23.71
N ILE A 99 27.15 -31.65 23.17
CA ILE A 99 25.97 -31.07 23.81
C ILE A 99 25.04 -32.15 24.39
N LEU A 100 24.38 -31.81 25.49
CA LEU A 100 23.45 -32.69 26.18
C LEU A 100 22.01 -32.35 25.80
N LEU A 101 21.37 -33.18 25.01
CA LEU A 101 19.99 -33.01 24.60
C LEU A 101 19.04 -33.76 25.55
N ARG A 102 18.02 -33.07 26.06
CA ARG A 102 17.00 -33.64 26.92
C ARG A 102 15.83 -34.15 26.06
N GLN A 103 15.61 -35.46 26.04
CA GLN A 103 14.45 -36.08 25.41
C GLN A 103 13.60 -36.77 26.50
N GLY A 104 12.57 -36.12 26.97
CA GLY A 104 11.75 -36.61 28.09
C GLY A 104 12.57 -36.77 29.38
N THR A 105 12.73 -37.99 29.90
CA THR A 105 13.54 -38.34 31.06
C THR A 105 14.98 -38.71 30.75
N SER A 106 15.33 -38.90 29.47
CA SER A 106 16.67 -39.33 29.03
C SER A 106 17.48 -38.14 28.55
N THR A 107 18.79 -38.22 28.75
CA THR A 107 19.77 -37.23 28.23
C THR A 107 20.60 -37.97 27.17
N ILE A 108 20.72 -37.38 25.99
CA ILE A 108 21.49 -37.90 24.87
C ILE A 108 22.66 -36.95 24.62
N GLU A 109 23.86 -37.51 24.51
CA GLU A 109 25.07 -36.79 24.10
C GLU A 109 25.07 -36.68 22.57
N LYS A 110 25.35 -35.49 22.04
CA LYS A 110 25.54 -35.28 20.60
C LYS A 110 26.80 -34.46 20.37
N GLU A 111 27.59 -34.94 19.43
CA GLU A 111 28.73 -34.21 18.91
C GLU A 111 28.25 -33.22 17.85
N VAL A 112 28.69 -31.97 17.95
CA VAL A 112 28.20 -30.84 17.13
C VAL A 112 29.32 -29.87 16.79
N LEU A 113 29.18 -29.18 15.68
CA LEU A 113 29.96 -27.99 15.33
C LEU A 113 29.18 -26.72 15.70
N LYS A 114 29.88 -25.76 16.29
CA LYS A 114 29.29 -24.46 16.62
C LYS A 114 29.36 -23.53 15.42
N VAL A 115 28.23 -22.93 15.05
CA VAL A 115 28.18 -21.79 14.15
C VAL A 115 28.00 -20.53 14.97
N THR A 116 28.96 -19.65 14.88
CA THR A 116 28.97 -18.37 15.62
C THR A 116 28.53 -17.24 14.71
N VAL A 117 27.56 -16.46 15.16
CA VAL A 117 27.16 -15.21 14.49
C VAL A 117 28.21 -14.15 14.81
N THR A 118 29.15 -13.89 13.90
CA THR A 118 30.30 -12.99 14.09
C THR A 118 29.86 -11.52 14.10
N SER A 119 28.84 -11.18 13.33
CA SER A 119 28.25 -9.85 13.31
C SER A 119 26.81 -9.94 12.79
N LEU A 120 26.02 -8.91 13.05
CA LEU A 120 24.69 -8.78 12.50
C LEU A 120 24.69 -7.72 11.40
N PRO A 121 23.94 -7.91 10.31
CA PRO A 121 23.82 -6.90 9.28
C PRO A 121 23.24 -5.62 9.87
N ASN A 122 23.66 -4.47 9.35
CA ASN A 122 23.06 -3.21 9.76
C ASN A 122 21.65 -3.06 9.15
N ILE A 123 20.85 -2.16 9.71
CA ILE A 123 19.46 -1.93 9.30
C ILE A 123 19.34 -1.61 7.80
N ILE A 124 20.35 -0.93 7.23
CA ILE A 124 20.34 -0.52 5.81
C ILE A 124 20.56 -1.72 4.88
N LYS A 125 21.43 -2.66 5.25
CA LYS A 125 21.66 -3.89 4.48
C LYS A 125 20.44 -4.83 4.55
N GLY A 126 19.65 -4.75 5.63
CA GLY A 126 18.46 -5.59 5.83
C GLY A 126 18.83 -7.05 6.11
N GLU A 127 17.92 -7.95 5.81
CA GLU A 127 18.14 -9.40 5.93
C GLU A 127 19.19 -9.86 4.92
N GLN A 128 20.15 -10.66 5.38
CA GLN A 128 21.19 -11.23 4.54
C GLN A 128 21.02 -12.75 4.46
N GLU A 129 21.02 -13.28 3.25
CA GLU A 129 20.95 -14.71 3.00
C GLU A 129 22.27 -15.39 3.39
N PHE A 130 22.18 -16.58 3.94
CA PHE A 130 23.31 -17.48 4.12
C PHE A 130 22.98 -18.89 3.63
N ILE A 131 23.98 -19.61 3.21
CA ILE A 131 23.86 -20.99 2.77
C ILE A 131 24.80 -21.85 3.64
N ILE A 132 24.24 -22.94 4.17
CA ILE A 132 25.01 -24.00 4.81
C ILE A 132 24.96 -25.19 3.87
N GLN A 133 26.10 -25.50 3.28
CA GLN A 133 26.28 -26.68 2.47
C GLN A 133 26.66 -27.86 3.38
N ALA A 134 25.77 -28.84 3.51
CA ALA A 134 26.02 -30.05 4.28
C ALA A 134 26.31 -31.21 3.34
N THR A 135 27.44 -31.90 3.53
CA THR A 135 27.81 -33.12 2.79
C THR A 135 27.62 -34.30 3.74
N PHE A 136 26.68 -35.13 3.39
CA PHE A 136 26.35 -36.38 4.08
C PHE A 136 27.17 -37.54 3.46
N THR A 137 27.95 -38.24 4.26
CA THR A 137 28.81 -39.32 3.80
C THR A 137 28.48 -40.59 4.58
N HIS A 138 28.14 -41.67 3.87
CA HIS A 138 27.90 -42.96 4.43
C HIS A 138 28.68 -44.02 3.59
N ILE A 139 29.65 -44.68 4.24
CA ILE A 139 30.57 -45.64 3.60
C ILE A 139 31.32 -44.99 2.42
N ASP A 140 30.98 -45.30 1.17
CA ASP A 140 31.62 -44.76 -0.03
C ASP A 140 30.75 -43.73 -0.78
N ASP A 141 29.49 -43.51 -0.34
CA ASP A 141 28.55 -42.56 -0.94
C ASP A 141 28.54 -41.22 -0.22
N SER A 142 28.42 -40.16 -1.00
CA SER A 142 28.27 -38.81 -0.44
C SER A 142 27.24 -38.01 -1.21
N PHE A 143 26.42 -37.27 -0.49
CA PHE A 143 25.43 -36.37 -1.04
C PHE A 143 25.52 -34.99 -0.39
N THR A 144 25.40 -33.93 -1.18
CA THR A 144 25.48 -32.55 -0.68
C THR A 144 24.10 -31.88 -0.72
N TYR A 145 23.69 -31.31 0.40
CA TYR A 145 22.42 -30.57 0.54
C TYR A 145 22.67 -29.15 1.03
N ASN A 146 21.93 -28.19 0.48
CA ASN A 146 22.06 -26.78 0.83
C ASN A 146 20.90 -26.34 1.72
N TYR A 147 21.21 -25.96 2.95
CA TYR A 147 20.26 -25.30 3.85
C TYR A 147 20.37 -23.80 3.67
N GLN A 148 19.24 -23.13 3.46
CA GLN A 148 19.17 -21.68 3.31
C GLN A 148 18.51 -21.03 4.53
N GLY A 149 19.02 -19.87 4.91
CA GLY A 149 18.44 -19.07 5.98
C GLY A 149 18.76 -17.59 5.82
N PHE A 150 18.25 -16.78 6.74
CA PHE A 150 18.48 -15.33 6.73
C PHE A 150 18.94 -14.84 8.09
N ILE A 151 20.01 -14.03 8.08
CA ILE A 151 20.45 -13.28 9.25
C ILE A 151 19.74 -11.95 9.22
N THR A 152 18.98 -11.66 10.28
CA THR A 152 18.21 -10.41 10.39
C THR A 152 18.98 -9.39 11.23
N PRO A 153 18.91 -8.08 10.89
CA PRO A 153 19.44 -7.04 11.77
C PRO A 153 18.68 -7.03 13.09
N VAL A 154 19.34 -6.64 14.17
CA VAL A 154 18.66 -6.36 15.44
C VAL A 154 17.76 -5.17 15.24
N ILE A 155 16.46 -5.35 15.53
CA ILE A 155 15.51 -4.25 15.49
C ILE A 155 15.68 -3.43 16.75
N PRO A 156 16.05 -2.13 16.68
CA PRO A 156 16.21 -1.29 17.85
C PRO A 156 14.93 -1.21 18.68
N ASP A 157 15.02 -1.24 19.99
CA ASP A 157 13.88 -1.15 20.89
C ASP A 157 13.37 0.28 21.06
N ASP A 158 14.24 1.27 20.80
CA ASP A 158 13.87 2.68 20.83
C ASP A 158 13.00 3.11 19.65
N PHE A 159 12.22 4.17 19.85
CA PHE A 159 11.30 4.71 18.85
C PHE A 159 12.01 5.14 17.55
N PHE A 160 13.11 5.88 17.66
CA PHE A 160 13.78 6.44 16.47
C PHE A 160 14.48 5.35 15.64
N GLY A 161 15.16 4.42 16.30
CA GLY A 161 15.77 3.27 15.63
C GLY A 161 14.70 2.36 14.98
N GLY A 162 13.62 2.09 15.70
CA GLY A 162 12.49 1.34 15.18
C GLY A 162 11.78 2.03 14.01
N ALA A 163 11.64 3.35 14.05
CA ALA A 163 11.10 4.13 12.94
C ALA A 163 12.04 4.11 11.72
N LEU A 164 13.35 4.26 11.93
CA LEU A 164 14.34 4.16 10.85
C LEU A 164 14.32 2.76 10.21
N TYR A 165 14.31 1.71 11.01
CA TYR A 165 14.18 0.33 10.53
C TYR A 165 12.92 0.16 9.68
N THR A 166 11.76 0.59 10.19
CA THR A 166 10.47 0.48 9.50
C THR A 166 10.48 1.25 8.18
N LEU A 167 11.04 2.47 8.19
CA LEU A 167 11.13 3.30 6.99
C LEU A 167 12.01 2.65 5.90
N VAL A 168 13.19 2.16 6.27
CA VAL A 168 14.14 1.54 5.33
C VAL A 168 13.59 0.21 4.81
N ARG A 169 13.12 -0.65 5.71
CA ARG A 169 12.61 -2.00 5.39
C ARG A 169 11.38 -1.96 4.47
N TYR A 170 10.50 -0.97 4.68
CA TYR A 170 9.24 -0.84 3.93
C TYR A 170 9.20 0.39 3.02
N ALA A 171 10.36 0.98 2.71
CA ALA A 171 10.45 2.17 1.84
C ALA A 171 9.67 2.01 0.53
N LYS A 172 9.79 0.84 -0.11
CA LYS A 172 9.07 0.52 -1.35
C LYS A 172 7.56 0.59 -1.18
N MET A 173 7.02 0.01 -0.09
CA MET A 173 5.58 0.04 0.19
C MET A 173 5.08 1.45 0.45
N PHE A 174 5.83 2.26 1.20
CA PHE A 174 5.50 3.67 1.41
C PHE A 174 5.51 4.47 0.11
N LEU A 175 6.51 4.26 -0.77
CA LEU A 175 6.60 4.95 -2.06
C LEU A 175 5.48 4.53 -3.03
N GLU A 176 5.18 3.24 -3.14
CA GLU A 176 4.07 2.73 -3.94
C GLU A 176 2.73 3.29 -3.44
N GLY A 177 2.51 3.27 -2.13
CA GLY A 177 1.32 3.85 -1.51
C GLY A 177 1.20 5.35 -1.75
N ALA A 178 2.28 6.12 -1.59
CA ALA A 178 2.33 7.55 -1.86
C ALA A 178 2.05 7.86 -3.34
N GLY A 179 2.65 7.09 -4.25
CA GLY A 179 2.41 7.21 -5.69
C GLY A 179 0.94 6.96 -6.05
N LEU A 180 0.33 5.91 -5.48
CA LEU A 180 -1.08 5.59 -5.72
C LEU A 180 -2.01 6.66 -5.12
N THR A 181 -1.71 7.17 -3.93
CA THR A 181 -2.41 8.29 -3.30
C THR A 181 -2.42 9.52 -4.21
N LEU A 182 -1.26 9.92 -4.73
CA LEU A 182 -1.15 11.05 -5.65
C LEU A 182 -1.90 10.82 -6.96
N LEU A 183 -1.81 9.64 -7.53
CA LEU A 183 -2.51 9.27 -8.78
C LEU A 183 -4.02 9.38 -8.59
N ILE A 184 -4.59 8.77 -7.54
CA ILE A 184 -6.02 8.79 -7.28
C ILE A 184 -6.49 10.23 -7.04
N SER A 185 -5.75 11.00 -6.24
CA SER A 185 -6.09 12.39 -5.92
C SER A 185 -6.08 13.27 -7.17
N LEU A 186 -5.04 13.14 -8.02
CA LEU A 186 -4.91 13.94 -9.23
C LEU A 186 -5.99 13.58 -10.26
N VAL A 187 -6.12 12.31 -10.59
CA VAL A 187 -7.09 11.81 -11.59
C VAL A 187 -8.52 12.11 -11.12
N GLY A 188 -8.82 11.83 -9.83
CA GLY A 188 -10.11 12.11 -9.23
C GLY A 188 -10.45 13.60 -9.27
N THR A 189 -9.48 14.49 -9.01
CA THR A 189 -9.68 15.94 -9.09
C THR A 189 -9.92 16.40 -10.53
N ILE A 190 -9.18 15.87 -11.52
CA ILE A 190 -9.36 16.23 -12.93
C ILE A 190 -10.77 15.83 -13.42
N PHE A 191 -11.16 14.57 -13.22
CA PHE A 191 -12.50 14.12 -13.63
C PHE A 191 -13.61 14.80 -12.81
N GLY A 192 -13.37 15.02 -11.51
CA GLY A 192 -14.25 15.80 -10.65
C GLY A 192 -14.44 17.23 -11.14
N PHE A 193 -13.37 17.90 -11.57
CA PHE A 193 -13.43 19.24 -12.17
C PHE A 193 -14.28 19.26 -13.46
N VAL A 194 -14.04 18.33 -14.37
CA VAL A 194 -14.82 18.24 -15.60
C VAL A 194 -16.32 18.08 -15.30
N LEU A 195 -16.69 17.15 -14.41
CA LEU A 195 -18.07 16.96 -14.00
C LEU A 195 -18.63 18.20 -13.28
N ALA A 196 -17.83 18.86 -12.46
CA ALA A 196 -18.21 20.07 -11.74
C ALA A 196 -18.59 21.23 -12.67
N LEU A 197 -17.93 21.38 -13.84
CA LEU A 197 -18.30 22.39 -14.83
C LEU A 197 -19.75 22.22 -15.30
N PHE A 198 -20.18 20.99 -15.56
CA PHE A 198 -21.58 20.70 -15.94
C PHE A 198 -22.54 20.97 -14.78
N LEU A 199 -22.21 20.51 -13.57
CA LEU A 199 -23.05 20.70 -12.39
C LEU A 199 -23.18 22.18 -11.99
N ALA A 200 -22.08 22.92 -11.99
CA ALA A 200 -22.08 24.34 -11.69
C ALA A 200 -22.88 25.13 -12.73
N THR A 201 -22.66 24.85 -14.01
CA THR A 201 -23.40 25.49 -15.11
C THR A 201 -24.90 25.23 -14.99
N ALA A 202 -25.29 23.96 -14.78
CA ALA A 202 -26.69 23.58 -14.58
C ALA A 202 -27.34 24.27 -13.37
N LYS A 203 -26.57 24.52 -12.32
CA LYS A 203 -27.06 25.19 -11.10
C LYS A 203 -27.12 26.70 -11.22
N ILE A 204 -26.25 27.33 -12.05
CA ILE A 204 -26.12 28.77 -12.17
C ILE A 204 -27.11 29.33 -13.21
N ILE A 205 -27.31 28.61 -14.32
CA ILE A 205 -28.17 29.10 -15.41
C ILE A 205 -29.63 29.12 -14.96
N ALA A 206 -30.11 30.34 -14.65
CA ALA A 206 -31.50 30.58 -14.31
C ALA A 206 -32.38 30.68 -15.59
N PRO A 207 -33.66 30.27 -15.51
CA PRO A 207 -34.63 30.55 -16.57
C PRO A 207 -34.81 32.03 -16.81
N THR A 208 -34.88 32.47 -18.05
CA THR A 208 -35.16 33.84 -18.48
C THR A 208 -36.58 33.99 -19.03
N PRO A 209 -37.15 35.20 -19.03
CA PRO A 209 -38.49 35.45 -19.63
C PRO A 209 -38.58 35.12 -21.12
N GLN A 210 -37.46 35.09 -21.83
CA GLN A 210 -37.32 34.78 -23.26
C GLN A 210 -37.20 33.27 -23.56
N ASP A 211 -37.07 32.45 -22.54
CA ASP A 211 -36.97 31.00 -22.73
C ASP A 211 -38.30 30.40 -23.18
N THR A 212 -38.23 29.47 -24.11
CA THR A 212 -39.40 28.63 -24.46
C THR A 212 -39.80 27.77 -23.25
N THR A 213 -41.06 27.35 -23.19
CA THR A 213 -41.56 26.50 -22.08
C THR A 213 -40.68 25.26 -21.85
N LEU A 214 -40.24 24.62 -22.95
CA LEU A 214 -39.35 23.45 -22.88
C LEU A 214 -37.99 23.79 -22.29
N SER A 215 -37.35 24.86 -22.79
CA SER A 215 -36.06 25.34 -22.29
C SER A 215 -36.14 25.69 -20.81
N LYS A 216 -37.18 26.41 -20.39
CA LYS A 216 -37.43 26.76 -19.00
C LYS A 216 -37.58 25.52 -18.11
N SER A 217 -38.38 24.56 -18.52
CA SER A 217 -38.59 23.30 -17.77
C SER A 217 -37.30 22.51 -17.64
N LEU A 218 -36.49 22.41 -18.71
CA LEU A 218 -35.20 21.73 -18.72
C LEU A 218 -34.21 22.40 -17.77
N LYS A 219 -34.09 23.73 -17.81
CA LYS A 219 -33.23 24.49 -16.90
C LYS A 219 -33.62 24.26 -15.44
N ILE A 220 -34.90 24.28 -15.10
CA ILE A 220 -35.40 24.02 -13.75
C ILE A 220 -35.08 22.56 -13.32
N PHE A 221 -35.29 21.61 -14.20
CA PHE A 221 -35.00 20.20 -13.94
C PHE A 221 -33.50 19.97 -13.67
N LEU A 222 -32.63 20.47 -14.56
CA LEU A 222 -31.16 20.35 -14.41
C LEU A 222 -30.65 21.04 -13.14
N ASN A 223 -31.20 22.20 -12.79
CA ASN A 223 -30.87 22.91 -11.56
C ASN A 223 -31.24 22.09 -10.31
N LYS A 224 -32.45 21.51 -10.27
CA LYS A 224 -32.89 20.64 -9.17
C LYS A 224 -32.03 19.38 -9.08
N LEU A 225 -31.74 18.71 -10.20
CA LEU A 225 -30.93 17.51 -10.25
C LEU A 225 -29.50 17.80 -9.73
N SER A 226 -28.86 18.87 -10.23
CA SER A 226 -27.55 19.32 -9.75
C SER A 226 -27.57 19.67 -8.26
N SER A 227 -28.62 20.32 -7.78
CA SER A 227 -28.76 20.65 -6.36
C SER A 227 -28.88 19.41 -5.47
N ILE A 228 -29.68 18.41 -5.88
CA ILE A 228 -29.81 17.13 -5.18
C ILE A 228 -28.47 16.42 -5.15
N TYR A 229 -27.79 16.32 -6.31
CA TYR A 229 -26.46 15.70 -6.42
C TYR A 229 -25.46 16.32 -5.42
N ILE A 230 -25.31 17.66 -5.47
CA ILE A 230 -24.37 18.39 -4.60
C ILE A 230 -24.72 18.17 -3.12
N THR A 231 -26.01 18.22 -2.78
CA THR A 231 -26.46 18.01 -1.40
C THR A 231 -26.14 16.62 -0.90
N VAL A 232 -26.38 15.58 -1.71
CA VAL A 232 -26.11 14.18 -1.34
C VAL A 232 -24.61 13.93 -1.17
N PHE A 233 -23.79 14.28 -2.18
CA PHE A 233 -22.36 13.97 -2.14
C PHE A 233 -21.57 14.80 -1.11
N ARG A 234 -22.01 16.02 -0.81
CA ARG A 234 -21.42 16.82 0.28
C ARG A 234 -21.99 16.51 1.66
N GLY A 235 -23.18 15.94 1.70
CA GLY A 235 -23.87 15.60 2.95
C GLY A 235 -23.58 14.18 3.46
N THR A 236 -22.86 13.35 2.69
CA THR A 236 -22.51 11.98 3.08
C THR A 236 -21.00 11.78 3.12
N PRO A 237 -20.45 11.01 4.08
CA PRO A 237 -19.02 10.73 4.16
C PRO A 237 -18.54 9.93 2.93
N MET A 238 -17.36 10.29 2.39
CA MET A 238 -16.79 9.61 1.22
C MET A 238 -16.54 8.10 1.48
N ILE A 239 -16.22 7.71 2.71
CA ILE A 239 -16.07 6.29 3.10
C ILE A 239 -17.37 5.49 2.89
N VAL A 240 -18.51 6.11 3.20
CA VAL A 240 -19.83 5.49 2.99
C VAL A 240 -20.14 5.38 1.49
N GLN A 241 -19.83 6.42 0.73
CA GLN A 241 -19.99 6.42 -0.74
C GLN A 241 -19.12 5.30 -1.37
N ALA A 242 -17.85 5.17 -0.98
CA ALA A 242 -16.95 4.12 -1.47
C ALA A 242 -17.49 2.72 -1.16
N SER A 243 -17.92 2.49 0.07
CA SER A 243 -18.51 1.22 0.49
C SER A 243 -19.80 0.91 -0.26
N PHE A 244 -20.67 1.91 -0.45
CA PHE A 244 -21.95 1.76 -1.16
C PHE A 244 -21.75 1.37 -2.63
N PHE A 245 -20.85 2.05 -3.36
CA PHE A 245 -20.59 1.73 -4.76
C PHE A 245 -19.87 0.40 -4.94
N TRP A 246 -18.95 0.06 -4.03
CA TRP A 246 -18.18 -1.17 -4.12
C TRP A 246 -19.02 -2.41 -3.74
N TYR A 247 -19.59 -2.40 -2.54
CA TYR A 247 -20.34 -3.56 -2.01
C TYR A 247 -21.79 -3.61 -2.48
N GLY A 248 -22.44 -2.46 -2.68
CA GLY A 248 -23.86 -2.37 -3.03
C GLY A 248 -24.12 -2.68 -4.50
N PHE A 249 -23.39 -2.08 -5.40
CA PHE A 249 -23.64 -2.24 -6.84
C PHE A 249 -22.76 -3.29 -7.51
N GLY A 250 -21.52 -3.51 -7.01
CA GLY A 250 -20.57 -4.43 -7.65
C GLY A 250 -20.26 -4.08 -9.11
N LEU A 251 -20.43 -2.80 -9.50
CA LEU A 251 -20.33 -2.33 -10.87
C LEU A 251 -18.91 -2.38 -11.43
N PHE A 252 -17.92 -2.34 -10.53
CA PHE A 252 -16.53 -2.23 -10.90
C PHE A 252 -15.83 -3.56 -10.62
N GLY A 253 -15.24 -4.20 -11.62
CA GLY A 253 -14.41 -5.39 -11.47
C GLY A 253 -13.05 -5.09 -10.80
N ASN A 254 -12.77 -3.81 -10.50
CA ASN A 254 -11.49 -3.33 -9.95
C ASN A 254 -11.74 -2.21 -8.91
N ALA A 255 -11.18 -2.39 -7.70
CA ALA A 255 -11.32 -1.44 -6.62
C ALA A 255 -10.76 -0.04 -6.97
N LEU A 256 -9.65 0.03 -7.74
CA LEU A 256 -9.06 1.30 -8.16
C LEU A 256 -10.02 2.11 -9.03
N LEU A 257 -10.71 1.48 -9.98
CA LEU A 257 -11.72 2.15 -10.81
C LEU A 257 -12.88 2.66 -9.98
N CYS A 258 -13.35 1.87 -9.00
CA CYS A 258 -14.37 2.30 -8.06
C CYS A 258 -13.90 3.51 -7.23
N GLY A 259 -12.68 3.47 -6.71
CA GLY A 259 -12.09 4.57 -5.93
C GLY A 259 -11.97 5.85 -6.76
N LEU A 260 -11.44 5.77 -7.99
CA LEU A 260 -11.36 6.91 -8.91
C LEU A 260 -12.74 7.50 -9.20
N PHE A 261 -13.74 6.66 -9.43
CA PHE A 261 -15.13 7.08 -9.65
C PHE A 261 -15.68 7.82 -8.43
N VAL A 262 -15.55 7.24 -7.24
CA VAL A 262 -16.06 7.86 -6.00
C VAL A 262 -15.39 9.18 -5.70
N VAL A 263 -14.05 9.26 -5.78
CA VAL A 263 -13.30 10.51 -5.58
C VAL A 263 -13.76 11.56 -6.59
N SER A 264 -13.92 11.18 -7.87
CA SER A 264 -14.39 12.11 -8.91
C SER A 264 -15.79 12.66 -8.63
N LEU A 265 -16.73 11.80 -8.22
CA LEU A 265 -18.09 12.22 -7.88
C LEU A 265 -18.11 13.13 -6.64
N ASN A 266 -17.40 12.75 -5.59
CA ASN A 266 -17.32 13.54 -4.37
C ASN A 266 -16.72 14.91 -4.65
N THR A 267 -15.54 14.95 -5.28
CA THR A 267 -14.83 16.18 -5.65
C THR A 267 -15.64 17.09 -6.58
N ALA A 268 -16.40 16.51 -7.52
CA ALA A 268 -17.26 17.28 -8.41
C ALA A 268 -18.30 18.12 -7.64
N ALA A 269 -18.86 17.58 -6.57
CA ALA A 269 -19.84 18.30 -5.76
C ALA A 269 -19.22 19.50 -5.04
N TYR A 270 -17.99 19.35 -4.52
CA TYR A 270 -17.25 20.45 -3.87
C TYR A 270 -16.81 21.51 -4.88
N ILE A 271 -16.20 21.11 -5.99
CA ILE A 271 -15.73 22.04 -7.02
C ILE A 271 -16.91 22.79 -7.68
N ALA A 272 -18.04 22.14 -7.90
CA ALA A 272 -19.23 22.79 -8.44
C ALA A 272 -19.71 23.96 -7.55
N GLU A 273 -19.65 23.77 -6.24
CA GLU A 273 -20.02 24.80 -5.28
C GLU A 273 -18.97 25.93 -5.20
N ILE A 274 -17.67 25.57 -5.33
CA ILE A 274 -16.58 26.55 -5.44
C ILE A 274 -16.79 27.43 -6.68
N ILE A 275 -17.08 26.85 -7.85
CA ILE A 275 -17.33 27.60 -9.08
C ILE A 275 -18.57 28.49 -8.93
N ARG A 276 -19.66 27.97 -8.35
CA ARG A 276 -20.87 28.76 -8.10
C ARG A 276 -20.58 29.93 -7.17
N GLY A 277 -19.82 29.73 -6.11
CA GLY A 277 -19.38 30.80 -5.21
C GLY A 277 -18.55 31.85 -5.93
N SER A 278 -17.63 31.44 -6.80
CA SER A 278 -16.79 32.35 -7.59
C SER A 278 -17.60 33.15 -8.61
N VAL A 279 -18.62 32.55 -9.24
CA VAL A 279 -19.54 33.30 -10.13
C VAL A 279 -20.29 34.38 -9.35
N ASN A 280 -20.82 34.03 -8.18
CA ASN A 280 -21.54 34.99 -7.35
C ASN A 280 -20.65 36.13 -6.77
N ALA A 281 -19.33 35.92 -6.72
CA ALA A 281 -18.36 36.90 -6.26
C ALA A 281 -17.89 37.88 -7.35
N ILE A 282 -18.27 37.65 -8.62
CA ILE A 282 -17.98 38.62 -9.70
C ILE A 282 -18.78 39.91 -9.50
N ASP A 283 -18.11 41.01 -9.68
CA ASP A 283 -18.74 42.36 -9.57
C ASP A 283 -19.92 42.48 -10.56
N LYS A 284 -21.05 42.99 -10.09
CA LYS A 284 -22.26 43.17 -10.89
C LYS A 284 -22.03 44.11 -12.08
N GLY A 285 -21.15 45.09 -11.96
CA GLY A 285 -20.75 45.97 -13.03
C GLY A 285 -20.21 45.26 -14.27
N GLN A 286 -19.63 44.07 -14.11
CA GLN A 286 -19.23 43.24 -15.26
C GLN A 286 -20.44 42.77 -16.07
N THR A 287 -21.53 42.41 -15.38
CA THR A 287 -22.78 42.02 -16.04
C THR A 287 -23.46 43.23 -16.67
N GLU A 288 -23.59 44.35 -15.92
CA GLU A 288 -24.23 45.59 -16.38
C GLU A 288 -23.50 46.18 -17.59
N GLY A 289 -22.16 46.29 -17.51
CA GLY A 289 -21.33 46.78 -18.60
C GLY A 289 -21.43 45.90 -19.86
N SER A 290 -21.46 44.62 -19.71
CA SER A 290 -21.60 43.69 -20.85
C SER A 290 -22.93 43.83 -21.55
N LEU A 291 -24.01 43.95 -20.78
CA LEU A 291 -25.36 44.17 -21.31
C LEU A 291 -25.48 45.54 -21.99
N ALA A 292 -24.85 46.60 -21.43
CA ALA A 292 -24.79 47.92 -22.05
C ALA A 292 -24.04 47.93 -23.40
N LEU A 293 -23.07 47.01 -23.59
CA LEU A 293 -22.39 46.80 -24.86
C LEU A 293 -23.19 45.96 -25.86
N GLY A 294 -24.43 45.55 -25.52
CA GLY A 294 -25.33 44.80 -26.43
C GLY A 294 -25.20 43.31 -26.37
N LEU A 295 -24.42 42.74 -25.42
CA LEU A 295 -24.39 41.30 -25.20
C LEU A 295 -25.72 40.86 -24.55
N ASN A 296 -26.21 39.67 -24.97
CA ASN A 296 -27.33 39.07 -24.24
C ASN A 296 -26.83 38.33 -22.97
N TYR A 297 -27.75 37.93 -22.09
CA TYR A 297 -27.39 37.27 -20.83
C TYR A 297 -26.51 36.02 -21.00
N SER A 298 -26.78 35.20 -21.99
CA SER A 298 -25.97 34.00 -22.26
C SER A 298 -24.57 34.35 -22.73
N GLN A 299 -24.44 35.32 -23.62
CA GLN A 299 -23.15 35.84 -24.08
C GLN A 299 -22.37 36.48 -22.95
N THR A 300 -22.98 37.30 -22.14
CA THR A 300 -22.39 37.91 -20.95
C THR A 300 -21.85 36.80 -20.01
N PHE A 301 -22.65 35.78 -19.74
CA PHE A 301 -22.21 34.67 -18.88
C PHE A 301 -21.01 33.92 -19.48
N ILE A 302 -21.11 33.48 -20.75
CA ILE A 302 -20.09 32.63 -21.38
C ILE A 302 -18.78 33.38 -21.61
N PHE A 303 -18.86 34.63 -22.10
CA PHE A 303 -17.66 35.35 -22.55
C PHE A 303 -17.05 36.28 -21.51
N VAL A 304 -17.81 36.71 -20.49
CA VAL A 304 -17.32 37.67 -19.50
C VAL A 304 -17.27 37.10 -18.10
N ILE A 305 -18.38 36.55 -17.61
CA ILE A 305 -18.49 36.14 -16.19
C ILE A 305 -17.78 34.80 -15.94
N PHE A 306 -18.11 33.76 -16.73
CA PHE A 306 -17.63 32.39 -16.50
C PHE A 306 -16.10 32.24 -16.58
N PRO A 307 -15.38 32.84 -17.58
CA PRO A 307 -13.92 32.77 -17.61
C PRO A 307 -13.26 33.41 -16.40
N GLN A 308 -13.79 34.54 -15.93
CA GLN A 308 -13.32 35.23 -14.72
C GLN A 308 -13.56 34.37 -13.48
N ALA A 309 -14.75 33.79 -13.35
CA ALA A 309 -15.11 32.92 -12.24
C ALA A 309 -14.23 31.67 -12.18
N ILE A 310 -13.96 31.00 -13.32
CA ILE A 310 -13.06 29.86 -13.38
C ILE A 310 -11.66 30.27 -12.92
N LYS A 311 -11.10 31.38 -13.47
CA LYS A 311 -9.80 31.87 -13.05
C LYS A 311 -9.75 32.14 -11.54
N ASN A 312 -10.77 32.75 -10.96
CA ASN A 312 -10.85 33.05 -9.53
C ASN A 312 -11.05 31.79 -8.65
N SER A 313 -11.63 30.73 -9.22
CA SER A 313 -11.84 29.46 -8.50
C SER A 313 -10.61 28.53 -8.49
N MET A 314 -9.63 28.72 -9.38
CA MET A 314 -8.47 27.83 -9.53
C MET A 314 -7.69 27.57 -8.24
N PRO A 315 -7.42 28.59 -7.37
CA PRO A 315 -6.74 28.33 -6.10
C PRO A 315 -7.53 27.40 -5.17
N ALA A 316 -8.84 27.59 -5.10
CA ALA A 316 -9.71 26.73 -4.30
C ALA A 316 -9.81 25.30 -4.88
N ILE A 317 -9.82 25.17 -6.22
CA ILE A 317 -9.79 23.87 -6.91
C ILE A 317 -8.44 23.18 -6.65
N GLY A 318 -7.33 23.91 -6.67
CA GLY A 318 -6.02 23.38 -6.31
C GLY A 318 -5.99 22.86 -4.86
N ASN A 319 -6.66 23.56 -3.94
CA ASN A 319 -6.79 23.10 -2.56
C ASN A 319 -7.63 21.82 -2.43
N GLU A 320 -8.66 21.61 -3.26
CA GLU A 320 -9.40 20.35 -3.30
C GLU A 320 -8.49 19.15 -3.68
N PHE A 321 -7.53 19.35 -4.59
CA PHE A 321 -6.53 18.33 -4.87
C PHE A 321 -5.69 17.98 -3.62
N VAL A 322 -5.25 18.99 -2.84
CA VAL A 322 -4.51 18.77 -1.58
C VAL A 322 -5.37 18.05 -0.52
N ILE A 323 -6.66 18.38 -0.45
CA ILE A 323 -7.62 17.70 0.42
C ILE A 323 -7.74 16.22 0.02
N ASN A 324 -7.90 15.94 -1.28
CA ASN A 324 -8.03 14.60 -1.81
C ASN A 324 -6.81 13.71 -1.47
N ILE A 325 -5.57 14.25 -1.38
CA ILE A 325 -4.39 13.49 -0.96
C ILE A 325 -4.61 12.83 0.41
N LYS A 326 -5.27 13.51 1.33
CA LYS A 326 -5.58 12.96 2.66
C LYS A 326 -6.84 12.08 2.65
N ASP A 327 -7.86 12.51 1.91
CA ASP A 327 -9.17 11.87 1.90
C ASP A 327 -9.17 10.53 1.18
N THR A 328 -8.21 10.27 0.26
CA THR A 328 -8.04 8.94 -0.35
C THR A 328 -7.77 7.83 0.66
N ALA A 329 -7.30 8.14 1.88
CA ALA A 329 -7.10 7.16 2.96
C ALA A 329 -8.37 6.35 3.30
N VAL A 330 -9.55 6.93 3.10
CA VAL A 330 -10.82 6.24 3.33
C VAL A 330 -11.07 5.08 2.34
N LEU A 331 -10.39 5.08 1.18
CA LEU A 331 -10.51 4.04 0.17
C LEU A 331 -9.89 2.70 0.60
N SER A 332 -9.14 2.71 1.71
CA SER A 332 -8.65 1.48 2.36
C SER A 332 -9.80 0.52 2.70
N VAL A 333 -11.02 1.02 2.92
CA VAL A 333 -12.22 0.21 3.22
C VAL A 333 -12.62 -0.71 2.06
N ILE A 334 -12.32 -0.32 0.84
CA ILE A 334 -12.58 -1.12 -0.38
C ILE A 334 -11.34 -1.85 -0.89
N GLY A 335 -10.28 -1.91 -0.08
CA GLY A 335 -9.08 -2.70 -0.39
C GLY A 335 -8.06 -2.03 -1.32
N ILE A 336 -8.10 -0.70 -1.50
CA ILE A 336 -7.07 0.01 -2.25
C ILE A 336 -5.84 0.19 -1.38
N PHE A 337 -4.67 -0.26 -1.86
CA PHE A 337 -3.38 -0.18 -1.15
C PHE A 337 -2.70 1.18 -1.37
N GLU A 338 -3.42 2.26 -1.10
CA GLU A 338 -2.87 3.59 -1.00
C GLU A 338 -1.99 3.75 0.28
N LEU A 339 -1.42 4.91 0.51
CA LEU A 339 -0.41 5.12 1.56
C LEU A 339 -0.87 4.68 2.97
N PHE A 340 -2.10 4.98 3.38
CA PHE A 340 -2.63 4.59 4.68
C PHE A 340 -2.86 3.07 4.78
N ASN A 341 -3.39 2.44 3.73
CA ASN A 341 -3.60 0.99 3.72
C ASN A 341 -2.29 0.20 3.65
N GLN A 342 -1.27 0.70 2.93
CA GLN A 342 0.08 0.14 2.99
C GLN A 342 0.63 0.20 4.43
N THR A 343 0.41 1.31 5.13
CA THR A 343 0.82 1.45 6.53
C THR A 343 0.12 0.43 7.44
N LYS A 344 -1.19 0.22 7.26
CA LYS A 344 -1.94 -0.83 7.99
C LYS A 344 -1.34 -2.21 7.75
N LYS A 345 -0.94 -2.52 6.52
CA LYS A 345 -0.27 -3.78 6.19
C LYS A 345 1.09 -3.88 6.89
N ILE A 346 1.89 -2.82 6.89
CA ILE A 346 3.18 -2.77 7.59
C ILE A 346 3.00 -3.02 9.10
N THR A 347 2.01 -2.37 9.73
CA THR A 347 1.75 -2.55 11.17
C THR A 347 1.33 -3.98 11.52
N SER A 348 0.63 -4.68 10.61
CA SER A 348 0.25 -6.08 10.83
C SER A 348 1.42 -7.06 10.71
N LEU A 349 2.51 -6.68 10.02
CA LEU A 349 3.70 -7.52 9.87
C LEU A 349 4.65 -7.44 11.07
N HIS A 350 4.74 -6.29 11.74
CA HIS A 350 5.77 -6.06 12.79
C HIS A 350 5.23 -5.56 14.13
N TYR A 351 3.92 -5.32 14.26
CA TYR A 351 3.28 -4.81 15.48
C TYR A 351 3.84 -3.46 15.99
N ARG A 352 4.64 -2.73 15.17
CA ARG A 352 5.18 -1.39 15.50
C ARG A 352 4.27 -0.31 14.96
N GLN A 353 3.12 -0.15 15.61
CA GLN A 353 2.07 0.77 15.16
C GLN A 353 2.49 2.23 15.26
N LEU A 354 3.09 2.63 16.39
CA LEU A 354 3.43 4.02 16.65
C LEU A 354 4.43 4.56 15.62
N GLU A 355 5.49 3.81 15.35
CA GLU A 355 6.54 4.17 14.39
C GLU A 355 5.98 4.26 12.98
N ALA A 356 5.19 3.26 12.53
CA ALA A 356 4.63 3.24 11.19
C ALA A 356 3.63 4.40 10.97
N TYR A 357 2.76 4.69 11.94
CA TYR A 357 1.83 5.83 11.84
C TYR A 357 2.54 7.18 11.95
N ALA A 358 3.62 7.29 12.71
CA ALA A 358 4.44 8.50 12.73
C ALA A 358 5.10 8.76 11.37
N ILE A 359 5.67 7.72 10.74
CA ILE A 359 6.27 7.81 9.40
C ILE A 359 5.23 8.25 8.38
N VAL A 360 4.05 7.62 8.35
CA VAL A 360 3.03 7.99 7.36
C VAL A 360 2.50 9.40 7.56
N ALA A 361 2.39 9.88 8.82
CA ALA A 361 2.01 11.25 9.09
C ALA A 361 3.03 12.26 8.50
N VAL A 362 4.33 11.96 8.64
CA VAL A 362 5.40 12.77 8.04
C VAL A 362 5.34 12.70 6.51
N ILE A 363 5.11 11.54 5.91
CA ILE A 363 4.98 11.40 4.45
C ILE A 363 3.79 12.23 3.93
N TYR A 364 2.60 12.14 4.56
CA TYR A 364 1.45 12.98 4.19
C TYR A 364 1.75 14.48 4.32
N LEU A 365 2.47 14.88 5.37
CA LEU A 365 2.89 16.28 5.55
C LEU A 365 3.82 16.73 4.41
N ILE A 366 4.80 15.92 4.05
CA ILE A 366 5.72 16.20 2.94
C ILE A 366 4.95 16.31 1.62
N LEU A 367 4.06 15.36 1.32
CA LEU A 367 3.25 15.36 0.11
C LEU A 367 2.38 16.61 0.02
N THR A 368 1.60 16.89 1.05
CA THR A 368 0.68 18.04 1.06
C THR A 368 1.42 19.38 1.01
N TYR A 369 2.54 19.51 1.74
CA TYR A 369 3.37 20.70 1.70
C TYR A 369 4.01 20.94 0.33
N SER A 370 4.57 19.86 -0.28
CA SER A 370 5.21 19.92 -1.60
C SER A 370 4.21 20.35 -2.67
N ILE A 371 3.04 19.70 -2.72
CA ILE A 371 1.99 20.01 -3.69
C ILE A 371 1.45 21.42 -3.47
N THR A 372 1.20 21.82 -2.23
CA THR A 372 0.75 23.19 -1.92
C THR A 372 1.78 24.23 -2.40
N SER A 373 3.08 23.94 -2.22
CA SER A 373 4.16 24.83 -2.68
C SER A 373 4.20 24.96 -4.20
N VAL A 374 4.03 23.85 -4.92
CA VAL A 374 3.94 23.84 -6.39
C VAL A 374 2.70 24.64 -6.86
N LEU A 375 1.55 24.43 -6.24
CA LEU A 375 0.32 25.17 -6.58
C LEU A 375 0.50 26.67 -6.39
N LYS A 376 1.09 27.12 -5.29
CA LYS A 376 1.39 28.55 -5.05
C LYS A 376 2.29 29.16 -6.14
N ILE A 377 3.27 28.41 -6.65
CA ILE A 377 4.14 28.86 -7.75
C ILE A 377 3.32 29.03 -9.05
N ILE A 378 2.43 28.06 -9.34
CA ILE A 378 1.53 28.12 -10.51
C ILE A 378 0.59 29.32 -10.40
N GLU A 379 -0.08 29.50 -9.26
CA GLU A 379 -0.99 30.61 -8.97
C GLU A 379 -0.30 31.97 -9.19
N LYS A 380 0.91 32.11 -8.65
CA LYS A 380 1.70 33.36 -8.81
C LYS A 380 2.03 33.62 -10.29
N ARG A 381 2.40 32.59 -11.05
CA ARG A 381 2.69 32.73 -12.50
C ARG A 381 1.45 33.10 -13.31
N MET A 382 0.28 32.63 -12.91
CA MET A 382 -1.01 32.94 -13.55
C MET A 382 -1.61 34.29 -13.12
N GLY A 383 -0.92 35.03 -12.23
CA GLY A 383 -1.40 36.32 -11.70
C GLY A 383 -2.70 36.17 -10.90
N MET A 384 -2.88 35.05 -10.21
CA MET A 384 -4.01 34.81 -9.32
C MET A 384 -3.69 35.35 -7.93
N LYS A 385 -4.71 35.85 -7.22
CA LYS A 385 -4.55 36.19 -5.80
C LYS A 385 -4.49 34.90 -5.00
N PRO A 386 -3.44 34.68 -4.15
CA PRO A 386 -3.39 33.52 -3.28
C PRO A 386 -4.63 33.48 -2.38
N LEU A 387 -5.15 32.29 -2.09
CA LEU A 387 -6.10 32.10 -1.01
C LEU A 387 -5.39 32.50 0.30
N GLU A 388 -5.69 33.66 0.84
CA GLU A 388 -5.35 33.97 2.21
C GLU A 388 -6.15 33.02 3.09
N LEU A 389 -5.47 31.98 3.60
CA LEU A 389 -5.99 31.25 4.76
C LEU A 389 -6.07 32.30 5.87
N THR A 390 -7.25 32.90 6.04
CA THR A 390 -7.52 33.75 7.19
C THR A 390 -7.18 32.93 8.42
N SER A 391 -6.01 33.25 9.02
CA SER A 391 -5.76 32.92 10.40
C SER A 391 -6.85 33.66 11.18
N SER A 392 -7.87 32.91 11.60
CA SER A 392 -8.79 33.40 12.61
C SER A 392 -7.96 33.73 13.84
N ASN A 393 -7.71 35.04 14.05
CA ASN A 393 -7.32 35.56 15.35
C ASN A 393 -8.41 35.25 16.38
#